data_f67212239e438522a67783dae1aafcb2
#
_entry.id   f67212239e438522a67783dae1aafcb2
#
_cell.length_a   1.000
_cell.length_b   1.000
_cell.length_c   1.000
_cell.angle_alpha   90.00
_cell.angle_beta   90.00
_cell.angle_gamma   90.00
#
_symmetry.space_group_name_H-M   'P 1'
#
loop_
_entity.id
_entity.type
_entity.pdbx_description
1 polymer ?
#
loop_
_entity_poly.entity_id
_entity_poly.type
_entity_poly.pdbx_seq_one_letter_code
_entity_poly.pdbx_strand_id
1 'polypeptide(L)'
;MTKKGKRKKQKTSHTGRGLLLLITLGIGFLLAFYFRQEILDTLKPREARQSIPEKKSIVLYFSDEEGEYLLGEKREILKKGSMKEEAKEVVEELTRGSKKKLIPTLPAQTKVLALDIDERGVARVSFNGALTRYHPGGSSAEIMTVYSVVNSLTFNFPQIKQVQILIEGREIDSITGHLSLSKPISPNPGLVKQTGGK
;
A
#
# COMPACT_ATOMS: atom_id res chain seq x y z
N MET A 1 73.67 -15.20 79.97
CA MET A 1 72.30 -15.76 80.06
C MET A 1 71.42 -15.13 79.02
N THR A 2 71.20 -15.80 77.91
CA THR A 2 70.49 -15.25 76.75
C THR A 2 69.17 -15.99 76.63
N LYS A 3 68.01 -15.28 76.76
CA LYS A 3 66.66 -15.78 76.58
C LYS A 3 66.28 -15.72 75.13
N LYS A 4 66.04 -16.85 74.50
CA LYS A 4 65.53 -17.05 73.14
C LYS A 4 64.01 -16.84 73.13
N GLY A 5 63.51 -15.77 72.48
CA GLY A 5 62.10 -15.54 72.27
C GLY A 5 61.58 -16.42 71.13
N LYS A 6 60.49 -17.20 71.37
CA LYS A 6 59.78 -18.01 70.37
C LYS A 6 58.85 -17.13 69.60
N ARG A 7 59.07 -16.95 68.27
CA ARG A 7 58.11 -16.34 67.35
C ARG A 7 57.01 -17.38 67.04
N LYS A 8 55.74 -17.06 67.38
CA LYS A 8 54.55 -17.75 66.94
C LYS A 8 54.33 -17.42 65.51
N LYS A 9 54.30 -18.42 64.59
CA LYS A 9 53.80 -18.32 63.22
C LYS A 9 52.27 -18.26 63.26
N GLN A 10 51.74 -17.13 62.85
CA GLN A 10 50.28 -17.03 62.54
C GLN A 10 49.98 -17.85 61.29
N LYS A 11 49.12 -18.88 61.41
CA LYS A 11 48.61 -19.69 60.36
C LYS A 11 47.42 -18.93 59.69
N THR A 12 47.65 -18.22 58.55
CA THR A 12 46.64 -17.58 57.81
C THR A 12 45.75 -18.64 57.19
N SER A 13 44.47 -18.67 57.55
CA SER A 13 43.50 -19.65 57.06
C SER A 13 43.13 -19.29 55.61
N HIS A 14 43.62 -20.05 54.69
CA HIS A 14 43.27 -19.92 53.25
C HIS A 14 41.85 -20.41 52.93
N THR A 15 41.15 -21.07 53.86
CA THR A 15 39.80 -21.60 53.69
C THR A 15 38.75 -20.49 53.60
N GLY A 16 38.89 -19.39 54.34
CA GLY A 16 37.91 -18.28 54.26
C GLY A 16 37.93 -17.52 52.95
N ARG A 17 39.09 -17.40 52.31
CA ARG A 17 39.22 -16.74 51.01
C ARG A 17 38.61 -17.55 49.86
N GLY A 18 38.75 -18.87 49.90
CA GLY A 18 38.11 -19.74 48.88
C GLY A 18 36.58 -19.74 48.95
N LEU A 19 36.04 -19.74 50.18
CA LEU A 19 34.58 -19.66 50.35
C LEU A 19 33.98 -18.32 49.88
N LEU A 20 34.68 -17.22 50.13
CA LEU A 20 34.24 -15.89 49.71
C LEU A 20 34.25 -15.75 48.20
N LEU A 21 35.24 -16.33 47.50
CA LEU A 21 35.30 -16.37 46.03
C LEU A 21 34.20 -17.20 45.41
N LEU A 22 33.81 -18.32 46.01
CA LEU A 22 32.72 -19.16 45.54
C LEU A 22 31.36 -18.47 45.70
N ILE A 23 31.17 -17.74 46.80
CA ILE A 23 29.92 -16.95 47.04
C ILE A 23 29.82 -15.80 46.03
N THR A 24 30.91 -15.06 45.75
CA THR A 24 30.88 -13.96 44.77
C THR A 24 30.66 -14.45 43.34
N LEU A 25 31.23 -15.60 42.95
CA LEU A 25 30.98 -16.26 41.67
C LEU A 25 29.53 -16.74 41.56
N GLY A 26 28.98 -17.30 42.65
CA GLY A 26 27.56 -17.72 42.69
C GLY A 26 26.57 -16.57 42.53
N ILE A 27 26.84 -15.46 43.26
CA ILE A 27 26.00 -14.25 43.14
C ILE A 27 26.14 -13.64 41.73
N GLY A 28 27.36 -13.58 41.16
CA GLY A 28 27.61 -13.10 39.81
C GLY A 28 26.87 -13.93 38.75
N PHE A 29 26.85 -15.25 38.92
CA PHE A 29 26.13 -16.16 38.04
C PHE A 29 24.59 -15.98 38.15
N LEU A 30 24.05 -15.83 39.35
CA LEU A 30 22.64 -15.55 39.59
C LEU A 30 22.20 -14.20 39.00
N LEU A 31 23.01 -13.16 39.18
CA LEU A 31 22.77 -11.86 38.58
C LEU A 31 22.85 -11.92 37.05
N ALA A 32 23.86 -12.58 36.49
CA ALA A 32 23.96 -12.79 35.03
C ALA A 32 22.80 -13.60 34.48
N PHE A 33 22.28 -14.59 35.21
CA PHE A 33 21.11 -15.38 34.83
C PHE A 33 19.82 -14.56 34.90
N TYR A 34 19.68 -13.72 35.92
CA TYR A 34 18.54 -12.81 36.07
C TYR A 34 18.52 -11.74 34.98
N PHE A 35 19.65 -11.07 34.75
CA PHE A 35 19.79 -10.05 33.71
C PHE A 35 19.74 -10.64 32.29
N ARG A 36 20.13 -11.92 32.11
CA ARG A 36 20.04 -12.60 30.81
C ARG A 36 18.61 -12.60 30.25
N GLN A 37 17.62 -12.86 31.10
CA GLN A 37 16.23 -12.87 30.63
C GLN A 37 15.79 -11.46 30.22
N GLU A 38 16.13 -10.46 30.98
CA GLU A 38 15.77 -9.07 30.68
C GLU A 38 16.48 -8.53 29.42
N ILE A 39 17.75 -8.91 29.23
CA ILE A 39 18.51 -8.59 28.01
C ILE A 39 17.96 -9.36 26.81
N LEU A 40 17.60 -10.63 26.96
CA LEU A 40 17.01 -11.43 25.88
C LEU A 40 15.61 -10.93 25.49
N ASP A 41 14.84 -10.40 26.43
CA ASP A 41 13.53 -9.79 26.14
C ASP A 41 13.65 -8.42 25.47
N THR A 42 14.73 -7.66 25.78
CA THR A 42 15.05 -6.40 25.07
C THR A 42 15.72 -6.64 23.70
N LEU A 43 16.43 -7.75 23.53
CA LEU A 43 17.07 -8.14 22.28
C LEU A 43 16.16 -9.01 21.40
N LYS A 44 15.01 -9.48 21.90
CA LYS A 44 14.00 -10.05 21.01
C LYS A 44 13.73 -9.00 19.93
N PRO A 45 13.93 -9.35 18.62
CA PRO A 45 13.51 -8.44 17.56
C PRO A 45 12.07 -8.10 17.90
N ARG A 46 11.79 -6.81 18.09
CA ARG A 46 10.43 -6.32 18.25
C ARG A 46 9.71 -6.93 17.07
N GLU A 47 9.00 -8.06 17.32
CA GLU A 47 8.22 -8.70 16.26
C GLU A 47 7.53 -7.54 15.60
N ALA A 48 7.92 -7.28 14.35
CA ALA A 48 7.31 -6.21 13.59
C ALA A 48 5.84 -6.56 13.71
N ARG A 49 5.12 -5.80 14.54
CA ARG A 49 3.68 -5.94 14.70
C ARG A 49 3.23 -6.03 13.26
N GLN A 50 2.87 -7.22 12.80
CA GLN A 50 2.29 -7.37 11.49
C GLN A 50 1.06 -6.49 11.55
N SER A 51 1.24 -5.22 11.20
CA SER A 51 0.16 -4.28 11.09
C SER A 51 -0.75 -4.92 10.06
N ILE A 52 -1.91 -5.39 10.51
CA ILE A 52 -2.95 -5.84 9.59
C ILE A 52 -3.04 -4.72 8.56
N PRO A 53 -2.74 -5.00 7.27
CA PRO A 53 -2.68 -3.93 6.29
C PRO A 53 -4.04 -3.23 6.25
N GLU A 54 -4.02 -1.93 6.55
CA GLU A 54 -5.24 -1.12 6.57
C GLU A 54 -5.85 -1.12 5.16
N LYS A 55 -7.14 -1.42 5.08
CA LYS A 55 -7.89 -1.45 3.83
C LYS A 55 -8.71 -0.18 3.66
N LYS A 56 -8.86 0.24 2.43
CA LYS A 56 -9.68 1.37 2.00
C LYS A 56 -10.77 0.88 1.04
N SER A 57 -12.02 1.25 1.34
CA SER A 57 -13.13 1.00 0.42
C SER A 57 -13.10 2.02 -0.72
N ILE A 58 -13.24 1.54 -1.94
CA ILE A 58 -13.29 2.32 -3.18
C ILE A 58 -14.50 1.89 -4.02
N VAL A 59 -14.87 2.72 -4.99
CA VAL A 59 -15.90 2.41 -5.98
C VAL A 59 -15.27 2.46 -7.37
N LEU A 60 -15.38 1.36 -8.10
CA LEU A 60 -14.99 1.27 -9.51
C LEU A 60 -16.23 1.35 -10.38
N TYR A 61 -16.11 2.01 -11.52
CA TYR A 61 -17.24 2.23 -12.43
C TYR A 61 -17.06 1.41 -13.71
N PHE A 62 -18.02 0.50 -13.96
CA PHE A 62 -18.07 -0.36 -15.14
C PHE A 62 -19.35 -0.10 -15.93
N SER A 63 -19.37 -0.46 -17.21
CA SER A 63 -20.56 -0.26 -18.04
C SER A 63 -21.69 -1.23 -17.65
N ASP A 64 -22.94 -0.78 -17.84
CA ASP A 64 -24.08 -1.67 -17.92
C ASP A 64 -24.07 -2.47 -19.24
N GLU A 65 -25.01 -3.39 -19.40
CA GLU A 65 -25.10 -4.25 -20.60
C GLU A 65 -25.42 -3.47 -21.87
N GLU A 66 -26.18 -2.38 -21.74
CA GLU A 66 -26.61 -1.51 -22.83
C GLU A 66 -25.53 -0.53 -23.27
N GLY A 67 -24.50 -0.31 -22.48
CA GLY A 67 -23.42 0.67 -22.75
C GLY A 67 -23.88 2.13 -22.60
N GLU A 68 -24.92 2.37 -21.80
CA GLU A 68 -25.51 3.70 -21.58
C GLU A 68 -25.07 4.34 -20.27
N TYR A 69 -24.86 3.53 -19.23
CA TYR A 69 -24.55 3.99 -17.89
C TYR A 69 -23.37 3.26 -17.26
N LEU A 70 -22.73 3.94 -16.32
CA LEU A 70 -21.73 3.38 -15.44
C LEU A 70 -22.36 2.94 -14.12
N LEU A 71 -22.07 1.71 -13.72
CA LEU A 71 -22.51 1.10 -12.48
C LEU A 71 -21.34 0.99 -11.50
N GLY A 72 -21.56 1.43 -10.25
CA GLY A 72 -20.56 1.39 -9.21
C GLY A 72 -20.38 0.00 -8.58
N GLU A 73 -19.16 -0.48 -8.54
CA GLU A 73 -18.76 -1.69 -7.84
C GLU A 73 -17.83 -1.35 -6.68
N LYS A 74 -18.27 -1.62 -5.43
CA LYS A 74 -17.43 -1.43 -4.25
C LYS A 74 -16.33 -2.49 -4.20
N ARG A 75 -15.10 -2.06 -3.92
CA ARG A 75 -13.91 -2.89 -3.68
C ARG A 75 -13.12 -2.40 -2.50
N GLU A 76 -12.25 -3.26 -2.00
CA GLU A 76 -11.23 -2.89 -1.02
C GLU A 76 -9.85 -2.95 -1.67
N ILE A 77 -9.08 -1.90 -1.49
CA ILE A 77 -7.65 -1.86 -1.79
C ILE A 77 -6.85 -1.71 -0.51
N LEU A 78 -5.58 -2.05 -0.55
CA LEU A 78 -4.68 -1.75 0.55
C LEU A 78 -4.43 -0.25 0.62
N LYS A 79 -4.52 0.33 1.81
CA LYS A 79 -4.10 1.71 2.02
C LYS A 79 -2.60 1.82 1.76
N LYS A 80 -2.21 2.76 0.93
CA LYS A 80 -0.82 3.00 0.53
C LYS A 80 -0.24 4.22 1.26
N GLY A 81 1.06 4.41 1.12
CA GLY A 81 1.77 5.55 1.71
C GLY A 81 1.42 6.90 1.07
N SER A 82 0.84 6.90 -0.14
CA SER A 82 0.47 8.11 -0.86
C SER A 82 -0.82 7.96 -1.65
N MET A 83 -1.53 9.07 -1.84
CA MET A 83 -2.72 9.14 -2.70
C MET A 83 -2.42 8.71 -4.14
N LYS A 84 -1.24 9.04 -4.66
CA LYS A 84 -0.78 8.65 -6.00
C LYS A 84 -0.73 7.14 -6.17
N GLU A 85 -0.20 6.42 -5.18
CA GLU A 85 -0.13 4.95 -5.20
C GLU A 85 -1.51 4.32 -5.09
N GLU A 86 -2.40 4.87 -4.24
CA GLU A 86 -3.79 4.41 -4.12
C GLU A 86 -4.57 4.66 -5.41
N ALA A 87 -4.41 5.85 -6.03
CA ALA A 87 -5.05 6.19 -7.30
C ALA A 87 -4.59 5.27 -8.43
N LYS A 88 -3.29 4.93 -8.47
CA LYS A 88 -2.77 3.96 -9.42
C LYS A 88 -3.40 2.58 -9.23
N GLU A 89 -3.49 2.10 -7.97
CA GLU A 89 -4.14 0.83 -7.65
C GLU A 89 -5.61 0.81 -8.09
N VAL A 90 -6.34 1.93 -7.92
CA VAL A 90 -7.75 2.06 -8.39
C VAL A 90 -7.83 1.82 -9.90
N VAL A 91 -6.94 2.39 -10.70
CA VAL A 91 -6.94 2.18 -12.15
C VAL A 91 -6.49 0.77 -12.51
N GLU A 92 -5.52 0.20 -11.80
CA GLU A 92 -5.09 -1.18 -11.97
C GLU A 92 -6.22 -2.17 -11.65
N GLU A 93 -7.00 -1.94 -10.57
CA GLU A 93 -8.18 -2.73 -10.25
C GLU A 93 -9.26 -2.61 -11.34
N LEU A 94 -9.41 -1.43 -11.95
CA LEU A 94 -10.33 -1.22 -13.07
C LEU A 94 -9.93 -2.06 -14.31
N THR A 95 -8.61 -2.14 -14.61
CA THR A 95 -8.11 -2.98 -15.72
C THR A 95 -8.33 -4.47 -15.49
N ARG A 96 -8.45 -4.93 -14.24
CA ARG A 96 -8.75 -6.34 -13.91
C ARG A 96 -10.20 -6.73 -14.19
N GLY A 97 -11.06 -5.76 -14.54
CA GLY A 97 -12.47 -5.99 -14.86
C GLY A 97 -13.37 -6.15 -13.61
N SER A 98 -14.68 -6.28 -13.84
CA SER A 98 -15.70 -6.40 -12.80
C SER A 98 -15.68 -7.78 -12.14
N LYS A 99 -15.89 -7.81 -10.80
CA LYS A 99 -16.17 -9.03 -10.03
C LYS A 99 -17.67 -9.34 -9.92
N LYS A 100 -18.53 -8.41 -10.37
CA LYS A 100 -20.00 -8.51 -10.31
C LYS A 100 -20.64 -8.76 -11.70
N LYS A 101 -19.85 -9.19 -12.68
CA LYS A 101 -20.27 -9.45 -14.06
C LYS A 101 -20.77 -8.20 -14.81
N LEU A 102 -20.36 -6.98 -14.38
CA LEU A 102 -20.57 -5.79 -15.19
C LEU A 102 -19.65 -5.81 -16.42
N ILE A 103 -19.99 -5.05 -17.44
CA ILE A 103 -19.21 -5.02 -18.69
C ILE A 103 -17.89 -4.28 -18.46
N PRO A 104 -16.73 -4.92 -18.71
CA PRO A 104 -15.44 -4.27 -18.62
C PRO A 104 -15.34 -3.10 -19.59
N THR A 105 -14.84 -1.97 -19.12
CA THR A 105 -14.72 -0.75 -19.93
C THR A 105 -13.33 -0.58 -20.57
N LEU A 106 -12.34 -1.34 -20.12
CA LEU A 106 -11.00 -1.36 -20.70
C LEU A 106 -10.70 -2.73 -21.32
N PRO A 107 -9.98 -2.78 -22.46
CA PRO A 107 -9.49 -4.04 -23.02
C PRO A 107 -8.65 -4.82 -22.02
N ALA A 108 -8.77 -6.14 -21.99
CA ALA A 108 -8.10 -7.00 -21.01
C ALA A 108 -6.55 -6.90 -21.02
N GLN A 109 -5.97 -6.51 -22.16
CA GLN A 109 -4.52 -6.34 -22.33
C GLN A 109 -4.02 -4.96 -21.87
N THR A 110 -4.93 -4.07 -21.44
CA THR A 110 -4.58 -2.72 -20.97
C THR A 110 -3.80 -2.80 -19.67
N LYS A 111 -2.70 -2.04 -19.61
CA LYS A 111 -1.84 -1.92 -18.42
C LYS A 111 -1.62 -0.47 -18.09
N VAL A 112 -1.63 -0.15 -16.79
CA VAL A 112 -1.23 1.16 -16.28
C VAL A 112 0.29 1.22 -16.23
N LEU A 113 0.91 2.10 -17.01
CA LEU A 113 2.36 2.30 -17.02
C LEU A 113 2.79 3.29 -15.93
N ALA A 114 2.06 4.42 -15.83
CA ALA A 114 2.34 5.46 -14.85
C ALA A 114 1.06 6.20 -14.46
N LEU A 115 1.06 6.78 -13.27
CA LEU A 115 0.09 7.77 -12.84
C LEU A 115 0.81 8.87 -12.08
N ASP A 116 0.51 10.12 -12.41
CA ASP A 116 0.98 11.29 -11.68
C ASP A 116 -0.15 12.27 -11.42
N ILE A 117 -0.04 13.10 -10.37
CA ILE A 117 -1.07 14.07 -10.00
C ILE A 117 -0.38 15.42 -9.75
N ASP A 118 -0.79 16.43 -10.50
CA ASP A 118 -0.23 17.77 -10.34
C ASP A 118 -0.93 18.57 -9.23
N GLU A 119 -0.36 19.73 -8.89
CA GLU A 119 -0.87 20.63 -7.84
C GLU A 119 -2.28 21.17 -8.12
N ARG A 120 -2.72 21.17 -9.38
CA ARG A 120 -4.07 21.58 -9.79
C ARG A 120 -5.09 20.48 -9.66
N GLY A 121 -4.65 19.26 -9.30
CA GLY A 121 -5.49 18.08 -9.18
C GLY A 121 -5.76 17.38 -10.51
N VAL A 122 -4.91 17.55 -11.52
CA VAL A 122 -5.00 16.79 -12.76
C VAL A 122 -4.21 15.49 -12.61
N ALA A 123 -4.90 14.36 -12.67
CA ALA A 123 -4.28 13.05 -12.71
C ALA A 123 -3.92 12.69 -14.16
N ARG A 124 -2.65 12.46 -14.43
CA ARG A 124 -2.15 11.96 -15.73
C ARG A 124 -1.96 10.46 -15.64
N VAL A 125 -2.77 9.71 -16.37
CA VAL A 125 -2.75 8.24 -16.38
C VAL A 125 -2.22 7.77 -17.72
N SER A 126 -1.06 7.13 -17.70
CA SER A 126 -0.44 6.55 -18.89
C SER A 126 -0.76 5.06 -18.98
N PHE A 127 -1.35 4.66 -20.08
CA PHE A 127 -1.63 3.28 -20.43
C PHE A 127 -0.68 2.80 -21.52
N ASN A 128 -0.56 1.47 -21.66
CA ASN A 128 0.11 0.88 -22.83
C ASN A 128 -0.75 1.01 -24.09
N GLY A 129 -0.17 0.79 -25.26
CA GLY A 129 -0.86 0.87 -26.56
C GLY A 129 -2.02 -0.12 -26.74
N ALA A 130 -2.23 -1.05 -25.81
CA ALA A 130 -3.35 -1.98 -25.88
C ALA A 130 -4.70 -1.30 -25.72
N LEU A 131 -4.77 -0.20 -24.97
CA LEU A 131 -5.98 0.59 -24.77
C LEU A 131 -6.59 1.05 -26.11
N THR A 132 -5.76 1.51 -27.04
CA THR A 132 -6.21 1.93 -28.37
C THR A 132 -6.33 0.76 -29.35
N ARG A 133 -5.34 -0.14 -29.34
CA ARG A 133 -5.24 -1.24 -30.32
C ARG A 133 -6.38 -2.25 -30.22
N TYR A 134 -6.82 -2.56 -29.01
CA TYR A 134 -7.84 -3.57 -28.74
C TYR A 134 -9.17 -2.98 -28.26
N HIS A 135 -9.34 -1.67 -28.36
CA HIS A 135 -10.61 -1.03 -28.06
C HIS A 135 -11.66 -1.46 -29.09
N PRO A 136 -12.88 -1.82 -28.67
CA PRO A 136 -13.93 -2.29 -29.59
C PRO A 136 -14.39 -1.24 -30.59
N GLY A 137 -14.11 0.04 -30.34
CA GLY A 137 -14.58 1.17 -31.14
C GLY A 137 -16.01 1.60 -30.78
N GLY A 138 -16.47 2.67 -31.46
CA GLY A 138 -17.78 3.26 -31.22
C GLY A 138 -17.82 4.30 -30.10
N SER A 139 -18.74 5.28 -30.25
CA SER A 139 -18.85 6.43 -29.36
C SER A 139 -19.21 6.03 -27.93
N SER A 140 -20.21 5.14 -27.74
CA SER A 140 -20.60 4.70 -26.40
C SER A 140 -19.49 3.97 -25.69
N ALA A 141 -18.80 3.02 -26.36
CA ALA A 141 -17.70 2.28 -25.75
C ALA A 141 -16.53 3.22 -25.35
N GLU A 142 -16.19 4.20 -26.20
CA GLU A 142 -15.14 5.17 -25.89
C GLU A 142 -15.52 6.06 -24.70
N ILE A 143 -16.76 6.55 -24.67
CA ILE A 143 -17.29 7.34 -23.55
C ILE A 143 -17.24 6.52 -22.24
N MET A 144 -17.75 5.27 -22.26
CA MET A 144 -17.73 4.39 -21.09
C MET A 144 -16.28 4.13 -20.63
N THR A 145 -15.36 3.89 -21.55
CA THR A 145 -13.93 3.69 -21.22
C THR A 145 -13.34 4.91 -20.52
N VAL A 146 -13.50 6.08 -21.10
CA VAL A 146 -12.91 7.31 -20.53
C VAL A 146 -13.53 7.64 -19.18
N TYR A 147 -14.87 7.67 -19.11
CA TYR A 147 -15.53 8.06 -17.86
C TYR A 147 -15.49 6.98 -16.77
N SER A 148 -15.26 5.72 -17.10
CA SER A 148 -14.97 4.73 -16.07
C SER A 148 -13.66 5.06 -15.32
N VAL A 149 -12.62 5.48 -16.03
CA VAL A 149 -11.35 5.91 -15.43
C VAL A 149 -11.52 7.24 -14.68
N VAL A 150 -12.13 8.24 -15.32
CA VAL A 150 -12.32 9.59 -14.76
C VAL A 150 -13.14 9.54 -13.48
N ASN A 151 -14.32 8.91 -13.51
CA ASN A 151 -15.22 8.85 -12.36
C ASN A 151 -14.64 7.96 -11.24
N SER A 152 -13.98 6.84 -11.59
CA SER A 152 -13.31 6.00 -10.58
C SER A 152 -12.20 6.75 -9.83
N LEU A 153 -11.47 7.63 -10.49
CA LEU A 153 -10.45 8.45 -9.82
C LEU A 153 -11.06 9.60 -9.04
N THR A 154 -11.88 10.42 -9.68
CA THR A 154 -12.38 11.67 -9.08
C THR A 154 -13.35 11.46 -7.93
N PHE A 155 -14.16 10.41 -7.97
CA PHE A 155 -15.12 10.13 -6.88
C PHE A 155 -14.50 9.42 -5.68
N ASN A 156 -13.38 8.70 -5.87
CA ASN A 156 -12.64 8.12 -4.76
C ASN A 156 -11.62 9.08 -4.14
N PHE A 157 -11.16 10.09 -4.89
CA PHE A 157 -10.15 11.06 -4.47
C PHE A 157 -10.62 12.49 -4.78
N PRO A 158 -11.26 13.18 -3.84
CA PRO A 158 -11.78 14.55 -4.06
C PRO A 158 -10.71 15.58 -4.45
N GLN A 159 -9.44 15.28 -4.20
CA GLN A 159 -8.30 16.11 -4.62
C GLN A 159 -8.05 16.02 -6.14
N ILE A 160 -8.43 14.91 -6.79
CA ILE A 160 -8.35 14.73 -8.24
C ILE A 160 -9.59 15.40 -8.84
N LYS A 161 -9.38 16.43 -9.66
CA LYS A 161 -10.44 17.22 -10.29
C LYS A 161 -10.69 16.82 -11.74
N GLN A 162 -9.63 16.43 -12.43
CA GLN A 162 -9.65 16.06 -13.84
C GLN A 162 -8.65 14.94 -14.09
N VAL A 163 -8.83 14.24 -15.21
CA VAL A 163 -7.93 13.16 -15.63
C VAL A 163 -7.48 13.38 -17.06
N GLN A 164 -6.18 13.32 -17.30
CA GLN A 164 -5.58 13.27 -18.64
C GLN A 164 -5.16 11.83 -18.94
N ILE A 165 -5.71 11.27 -20.00
CA ILE A 165 -5.33 9.94 -20.50
C ILE A 165 -4.15 10.09 -21.46
N LEU A 166 -3.14 9.26 -21.25
CA LEU A 166 -1.93 9.18 -22.07
C LEU A 166 -1.75 7.76 -22.58
N ILE A 167 -1.17 7.61 -23.77
CA ILE A 167 -0.74 6.33 -24.29
C ILE A 167 0.79 6.35 -24.39
N GLU A 168 1.43 5.40 -23.70
CA GLU A 168 2.91 5.28 -23.64
C GLU A 168 3.59 6.63 -23.29
N GLY A 169 2.97 7.36 -22.35
CA GLY A 169 3.44 8.66 -21.86
C GLY A 169 3.14 9.84 -22.79
N ARG A 170 2.41 9.65 -23.88
CA ARG A 170 2.08 10.70 -24.86
C ARG A 170 0.60 11.07 -24.80
N GLU A 171 0.31 12.35 -24.98
CA GLU A 171 -1.06 12.81 -25.21
C GLU A 171 -1.60 12.25 -26.52
N ILE A 172 -2.91 11.99 -26.55
CA ILE A 172 -3.64 11.51 -27.72
C ILE A 172 -4.88 12.37 -27.94
N ASP A 173 -5.33 12.48 -29.18
CA ASP A 173 -6.55 13.23 -29.49
C ASP A 173 -7.82 12.50 -29.08
N SER A 174 -7.82 11.15 -29.19
CA SER A 174 -8.94 10.27 -28.81
C SER A 174 -8.45 8.82 -28.73
N ILE A 175 -9.26 7.91 -28.19
CA ILE A 175 -8.98 6.47 -28.27
C ILE A 175 -9.38 5.92 -29.67
N THR A 176 -10.59 6.25 -30.12
CA THR A 176 -11.17 5.78 -31.39
C THR A 176 -11.85 6.86 -32.23
N GLY A 177 -11.64 8.15 -31.90
CA GLY A 177 -12.09 9.27 -32.73
C GLY A 177 -13.40 9.93 -32.31
N HIS A 178 -14.04 9.52 -31.22
CA HIS A 178 -15.36 10.04 -30.84
C HIS A 178 -15.34 11.03 -29.66
N LEU A 179 -14.37 10.91 -28.74
CA LEU A 179 -14.22 11.80 -27.60
C LEU A 179 -12.84 12.44 -27.58
N SER A 180 -12.81 13.78 -27.57
CA SER A 180 -11.54 14.48 -27.51
C SER A 180 -10.86 14.33 -26.16
N LEU A 181 -9.60 13.87 -26.17
CA LEU A 181 -8.71 13.70 -25.02
C LEU A 181 -7.52 14.66 -25.04
N SER A 182 -7.55 15.67 -25.94
CA SER A 182 -6.50 16.70 -26.04
C SER A 182 -6.39 17.59 -24.81
N LYS A 183 -7.39 17.54 -23.91
CA LYS A 183 -7.43 18.26 -22.62
C LYS A 183 -7.85 17.31 -21.51
N PRO A 184 -7.49 17.60 -20.24
CA PRO A 184 -7.97 16.85 -19.10
C PRO A 184 -9.50 16.82 -19.02
N ILE A 185 -10.06 15.65 -18.71
CA ILE A 185 -11.50 15.39 -18.64
C ILE A 185 -12.00 15.54 -17.21
N SER A 186 -13.06 16.29 -17.02
CA SER A 186 -13.80 16.40 -15.75
C SER A 186 -14.76 15.23 -15.54
N PRO A 187 -15.11 14.90 -14.29
CA PRO A 187 -16.08 13.82 -14.01
C PRO A 187 -17.43 14.12 -14.60
N ASN A 188 -18.15 13.06 -14.96
CA ASN A 188 -19.55 13.15 -15.42
C ASN A 188 -20.44 12.26 -14.52
N PRO A 189 -21.04 12.82 -13.47
CA PRO A 189 -21.98 12.10 -12.62
C PRO A 189 -23.28 11.69 -13.35
N GLY A 190 -23.64 12.37 -14.44
CA GLY A 190 -24.84 12.04 -15.23
C GLY A 190 -24.75 10.69 -15.93
N LEU A 191 -23.53 10.17 -16.13
CA LEU A 191 -23.33 8.82 -16.67
C LEU A 191 -23.43 7.71 -15.60
N VAL A 192 -23.51 8.07 -14.31
CA VAL A 192 -23.57 7.07 -13.24
C VAL A 192 -25.04 6.77 -12.92
N LYS A 193 -25.44 5.52 -13.17
CA LYS A 193 -26.75 5.05 -12.74
C LYS A 193 -26.76 4.90 -11.22
N GLN A 194 -27.59 5.70 -10.56
CA GLN A 194 -27.82 5.54 -9.13
C GLN A 194 -28.54 4.21 -8.92
N THR A 195 -27.84 3.24 -8.34
CA THR A 195 -28.51 2.06 -7.78
C THR A 195 -29.36 2.55 -6.63
N GLY A 196 -30.66 2.74 -6.87
CA GLY A 196 -31.60 3.10 -5.84
C GLY A 196 -31.47 2.10 -4.70
N GLY A 197 -31.12 2.61 -3.51
CA GLY A 197 -31.21 1.82 -2.30
C GLY A 197 -32.65 1.37 -2.11
N LYS A 198 -32.87 0.07 -2.17
CA LYS A 198 -34.02 -0.59 -1.55
C LYS A 198 -33.59 -1.09 -0.20
#